data_b19c89d049843e1cbcd8bfc340fb0a2f
#
_entry.id   b19c89d049843e1cbcd8bfc340fb0a2f
#
_cell.length_a   1.000
_cell.length_b   1.000
_cell.length_c   1.000
_cell.angle_alpha   90.00
_cell.angle_beta   90.00
_cell.angle_gamma   90.00
#
_symmetry.space_group_name_H-M   'P 1'
#
loop_
_entity.id
_entity.type
_entity.pdbx_description
1 polymer ?
#
loop_
_entity_poly.entity_id
_entity_poly.type
_entity_poly.pdbx_seq_one_letter_code
_entity_poly.pdbx_strand_id
1 'polypeptide(L)'
;MGLSPHASRPSYRTARKLQRMGYRIVPVNPAYQGDILGEKAYASLSEIPFPVDVVQIFRASDAALAAVQEALPLDVPVVWLQEGVINPEAAELAHAHGKAVVMNRCLFKEVQRLRGSIVTYPVSVAEQ
;
A
#
# COMPACT_ATOMS: atom_id res chain seq x y z
N MET A 1 6.37 -4.30 8.66
CA MET A 1 7.06 -3.32 7.84
C MET A 1 6.90 -3.70 6.40
N GLY A 2 6.14 -2.98 5.69
CA GLY A 2 5.97 -3.21 4.30
C GLY A 2 5.52 -4.62 3.94
N LEU A 3 5.62 -4.95 2.68
CA LEU A 3 5.24 -6.27 2.19
C LEU A 3 6.33 -7.29 2.52
N SER A 4 5.94 -8.35 3.22
CA SER A 4 6.84 -9.42 3.59
C SER A 4 6.99 -10.44 2.46
N PRO A 5 8.19 -11.02 2.24
CA PRO A 5 8.37 -12.15 1.32
C PRO A 5 7.83 -13.46 1.89
N HIS A 6 7.49 -13.50 3.17
CA HIS A 6 7.02 -14.72 3.85
C HIS A 6 5.52 -14.93 3.67
N ALA A 7 5.13 -16.06 3.09
CA ALA A 7 3.74 -16.38 2.79
C ALA A 7 2.83 -16.45 4.02
N SER A 8 3.39 -16.66 5.20
CA SER A 8 2.64 -16.70 6.46
C SER A 8 2.26 -15.33 7.00
N ARG A 9 2.87 -14.25 6.51
CA ARG A 9 2.59 -12.89 6.99
C ARG A 9 1.28 -12.34 6.41
N PRO A 10 0.50 -11.59 7.22
CA PRO A 10 -0.75 -10.99 6.75
C PRO A 10 -0.58 -10.09 5.54
N SER A 11 0.50 -9.30 5.47
CA SER A 11 0.75 -8.42 4.32
C SER A 11 0.90 -9.21 3.02
N TYR A 12 1.62 -10.32 3.06
CA TYR A 12 1.78 -11.19 1.89
C TYR A 12 0.44 -11.76 1.42
N ARG A 13 -0.34 -12.29 2.36
CA ARG A 13 -1.63 -12.92 2.04
C ARG A 13 -2.62 -11.91 1.45
N THR A 14 -2.68 -10.72 2.03
CA THR A 14 -3.55 -9.65 1.53
C THR A 14 -3.14 -9.20 0.14
N ALA A 15 -1.86 -8.99 -0.08
CA ALA A 15 -1.34 -8.60 -1.39
C ALA A 15 -1.62 -9.66 -2.44
N ARG A 16 -1.46 -10.94 -2.10
CA ARG A 16 -1.77 -12.03 -3.03
C ARG A 16 -3.24 -12.05 -3.41
N LYS A 17 -4.13 -11.81 -2.47
CA LYS A 17 -5.57 -11.74 -2.74
C LYS A 17 -5.91 -10.58 -3.67
N LEU A 18 -5.32 -9.41 -3.45
CA LEU A 18 -5.51 -8.26 -4.33
C LEU A 18 -4.97 -8.54 -5.72
N GLN A 19 -3.81 -9.17 -5.83
CA GLN A 19 -3.22 -9.55 -7.12
C GLN A 19 -4.15 -10.47 -7.90
N ARG A 20 -4.78 -11.44 -7.22
CA ARG A 20 -5.74 -12.34 -7.84
C ARG A 20 -7.01 -11.63 -8.32
N MET A 21 -7.31 -10.46 -7.77
CA MET A 21 -8.43 -9.63 -8.19
C MET A 21 -8.08 -8.71 -9.37
N GLY A 22 -6.85 -8.77 -9.88
CA GLY A 22 -6.40 -7.97 -11.01
C GLY A 22 -5.62 -6.73 -10.66
N TYR A 23 -5.33 -6.48 -9.39
CA TYR A 23 -4.50 -5.36 -8.97
C TYR A 23 -3.03 -5.66 -9.21
N ARG A 24 -2.30 -4.66 -9.68
CA ARG A 24 -0.85 -4.76 -9.76
C ARG A 24 -0.26 -4.43 -8.40
N ILE A 25 0.43 -5.38 -7.80
CA ILE A 25 1.09 -5.20 -6.52
C ILE A 25 2.53 -4.78 -6.76
N VAL A 26 2.94 -3.70 -6.10
CA VAL A 26 4.31 -3.19 -6.17
C VAL A 26 4.90 -3.28 -4.76
N PRO A 27 5.73 -4.30 -4.49
CA PRO A 27 6.29 -4.48 -3.15
C PRO A 27 7.30 -3.38 -2.82
N VAL A 28 7.21 -2.83 -1.60
CA VAL A 28 8.19 -1.90 -1.08
C VAL A 28 8.67 -2.41 0.27
N ASN A 29 9.93 -2.79 0.33
CA ASN A 29 10.53 -3.34 1.55
C ASN A 29 12.03 -3.03 1.56
N PRO A 30 12.50 -2.13 2.44
CA PRO A 30 13.91 -1.75 2.47
C PRO A 30 14.83 -2.88 2.96
N ALA A 31 14.28 -3.90 3.60
CA ALA A 31 15.06 -5.00 4.14
C ALA A 31 15.13 -6.22 3.22
N TYR A 32 14.46 -6.19 2.07
CA TYR A 32 14.41 -7.33 1.15
C TYR A 32 14.71 -6.91 -0.28
N GLN A 33 15.62 -7.66 -0.92
CA GLN A 33 15.93 -7.50 -2.33
C GLN A 33 15.52 -8.77 -3.07
N GLY A 34 14.87 -8.62 -4.20
CA GLY A 34 14.37 -9.73 -5.00
C GLY A 34 12.90 -9.56 -5.32
N ASP A 35 12.24 -10.66 -5.65
CA ASP A 35 10.85 -10.64 -6.06
C ASP A 35 9.92 -11.09 -4.93
N ILE A 36 8.75 -10.47 -4.85
CA ILE A 36 7.67 -10.88 -3.98
C ILE A 36 6.42 -11.01 -4.87
N LEU A 37 5.78 -12.17 -4.86
CA LEU A 37 4.61 -12.44 -5.69
C LEU A 37 4.87 -12.22 -7.19
N GLY A 38 6.09 -12.50 -7.64
CA GLY A 38 6.49 -12.33 -9.04
C GLY A 38 6.79 -10.89 -9.44
N GLU A 39 6.74 -9.95 -8.50
CA GLU A 39 7.03 -8.55 -8.76
C GLU A 39 8.31 -8.12 -8.05
N LYS A 40 9.11 -7.30 -8.72
CA LYS A 40 10.33 -6.76 -8.14
C LYS A 40 10.00 -5.92 -6.91
N ALA A 41 10.71 -6.18 -5.82
CA ALA A 41 10.62 -5.36 -4.61
C ALA A 41 11.55 -4.14 -4.72
N TYR A 42 11.04 -2.99 -4.32
CA TYR A 42 11.80 -1.74 -4.27
C TYR A 42 12.11 -1.40 -2.82
N ALA A 43 13.27 -0.79 -2.58
CA ALA A 43 13.67 -0.40 -1.23
C ALA A 43 12.86 0.79 -0.72
N SER A 44 12.43 1.67 -1.61
CA SER A 44 11.64 2.85 -1.27
C SER A 44 10.62 3.18 -2.36
N LEU A 45 9.62 3.97 -2.01
CA LEU A 45 8.61 4.43 -2.97
C LEU A 45 9.23 5.23 -4.13
N SER A 46 10.24 6.04 -3.83
CA SER A 46 10.88 6.89 -4.85
C SER A 46 11.62 6.12 -5.93
N GLU A 47 11.95 4.85 -5.69
CA GLU A 47 12.62 4.00 -6.65
C GLU A 47 11.68 3.37 -7.69
N ILE A 48 10.37 3.48 -7.47
CA ILE A 48 9.39 2.90 -8.40
C ILE A 48 9.35 3.76 -9.67
N PRO A 49 9.66 3.17 -10.85
CA PRO A 49 9.82 3.96 -12.08
C PRO A 49 8.53 4.25 -12.85
N PHE A 50 7.37 3.98 -12.25
CA PHE A 50 6.06 4.18 -12.89
C PHE A 50 5.06 4.71 -11.88
N PRO A 51 3.92 5.29 -12.33
CA PRO A 51 2.90 5.82 -11.43
C PRO A 51 2.25 4.73 -10.58
N VAL A 52 1.90 5.09 -9.35
CA VAL A 52 1.20 4.22 -8.40
C VAL A 52 -0.09 4.92 -7.98
N ASP A 53 -1.18 4.18 -7.91
CA ASP A 53 -2.49 4.73 -7.57
C ASP A 53 -2.75 4.78 -6.07
N VAL A 54 -2.25 3.78 -5.34
CA VAL A 54 -2.47 3.65 -3.90
C VAL A 54 -1.17 3.23 -3.23
N VAL A 55 -0.81 3.91 -2.15
CA VAL A 55 0.22 3.46 -1.22
C VAL A 55 -0.47 2.83 -0.03
N GLN A 56 -0.31 1.52 0.15
CA GLN A 56 -0.86 0.78 1.27
C GLN A 56 0.24 0.54 2.31
N ILE A 57 -0.05 0.93 3.55
CA ILE A 57 0.93 0.89 4.65
C ILE A 57 0.59 -0.23 5.62
N PHE A 58 1.49 -1.21 5.72
CA PHE A 58 1.45 -2.33 6.66
C PHE A 58 2.48 -2.17 7.78
N ARG A 59 2.79 -0.97 8.16
CA ARG A 59 3.77 -0.71 9.20
C ARG A 59 3.08 -0.61 10.55
N ALA A 60 3.87 -0.72 11.64
CA ALA A 60 3.38 -0.39 12.97
C ALA A 60 2.88 1.06 13.00
N SER A 61 1.88 1.33 13.84
CA SER A 61 1.25 2.66 13.89
C SER A 61 2.24 3.78 14.13
N ASP A 62 3.24 3.58 14.97
CA ASP A 62 4.28 4.57 15.26
C ASP A 62 5.25 4.81 14.09
N ALA A 63 5.32 3.89 13.14
CA ALA A 63 6.15 4.02 11.95
C ALA A 63 5.37 4.58 10.74
N ALA A 64 4.07 4.71 10.85
CA ALA A 64 3.23 5.13 9.74
C ALA A 64 3.50 6.57 9.29
N LEU A 65 3.86 7.46 10.21
CA LEU A 65 4.17 8.84 9.86
C LEU A 65 5.34 8.93 8.89
N ALA A 66 6.42 8.20 9.16
CA ALA A 66 7.58 8.18 8.28
C ALA A 66 7.23 7.63 6.88
N ALA A 67 6.39 6.59 6.84
CA ALA A 67 5.93 6.02 5.57
C ALA A 67 5.10 7.01 4.76
N VAL A 68 4.23 7.77 5.42
CA VAL A 68 3.44 8.82 4.76
C VAL A 68 4.35 9.93 4.26
N GLN A 69 5.31 10.37 5.07
CA GLN A 69 6.27 11.42 4.67
C GLN A 69 7.02 11.04 3.39
N GLU A 70 7.36 9.78 3.23
CA GLU A 70 8.01 9.28 2.01
C GLU A 70 7.09 9.41 0.79
N ALA A 71 5.79 9.26 0.97
CA ALA A 71 4.81 9.35 -0.12
C ALA A 71 4.45 10.79 -0.52
N LEU A 72 4.67 11.78 0.35
CA LEU A 72 4.21 13.15 0.11
C LEU A 72 4.73 13.79 -1.18
N PRO A 73 6.04 13.65 -1.54
CA PRO A 73 6.55 14.27 -2.76
C PRO A 73 6.13 13.54 -4.04
N LEU A 74 5.49 12.39 -3.92
CA LEU A 74 5.09 11.57 -5.05
C LEU A 74 3.66 11.89 -5.46
N ASP A 75 3.38 11.70 -6.74
CA ASP A 75 2.05 11.94 -7.31
C ASP A 75 1.15 10.72 -7.09
N VAL A 76 0.99 10.32 -5.85
CA VAL A 76 0.14 9.20 -5.45
C VAL A 76 -1.15 9.77 -4.86
N PRO A 77 -2.32 9.50 -5.47
CA PRO A 77 -3.56 10.12 -5.04
C PRO A 77 -4.13 9.57 -3.73
N VAL A 78 -3.80 8.33 -3.37
CA VAL A 78 -4.40 7.67 -2.21
C VAL A 78 -3.35 7.07 -1.29
N VAL A 79 -3.47 7.36 0.01
CA VAL A 79 -2.70 6.72 1.06
C VAL A 79 -3.65 5.89 1.90
N TRP A 80 -3.33 4.61 2.05
CA TRP A 80 -4.18 3.66 2.76
C TRP A 80 -3.42 3.05 3.94
N LEU A 81 -3.86 3.35 5.16
CA LEU A 81 -3.33 2.74 6.37
C LEU A 81 -4.16 1.50 6.67
N GLN A 82 -3.52 0.36 6.60
CA GLN A 82 -4.16 -0.96 6.73
C GLN A 82 -4.84 -1.12 8.10
N GLU A 83 -5.77 -2.07 8.18
CA GLU A 83 -6.44 -2.44 9.43
C GLU A 83 -5.41 -2.68 10.54
N GLY A 84 -5.59 -2.02 11.67
CA GLY A 84 -4.65 -2.07 12.79
C GLY A 84 -3.57 -0.97 12.75
N VAL A 85 -3.42 -0.26 11.64
CA VAL A 85 -2.48 0.86 11.54
C VAL A 85 -3.24 2.15 11.81
N ILE A 86 -3.01 2.73 12.98
CA ILE A 86 -3.73 3.92 13.44
C ILE A 86 -2.71 5.01 13.79
N ASN A 87 -2.72 6.09 13.01
CA ASN A 87 -1.89 7.26 13.26
C ASN A 87 -2.59 8.50 12.70
N PRO A 88 -3.38 9.21 13.52
CA PRO A 88 -4.13 10.38 13.07
C PRO A 88 -3.24 11.49 12.51
N GLU A 89 -2.04 11.67 13.08
CA GLU A 89 -1.08 12.67 12.59
C GLU A 89 -0.64 12.37 11.16
N ALA A 90 -0.33 11.10 10.87
CA ALA A 90 0.05 10.67 9.52
C ALA A 90 -1.11 10.86 8.53
N ALA A 91 -2.32 10.51 8.93
CA ALA A 91 -3.50 10.67 8.09
C ALA A 91 -3.77 12.15 7.79
N GLU A 92 -3.68 13.01 8.80
CA GLU A 92 -3.89 14.44 8.64
C GLU A 92 -2.83 15.07 7.73
N LEU A 93 -1.58 14.64 7.87
CA LEU A 93 -0.49 15.13 7.03
C LEU A 93 -0.73 14.78 5.55
N ALA A 94 -1.12 13.56 5.26
CA ALA A 94 -1.42 13.15 3.88
C ALA A 94 -2.61 13.93 3.32
N HIS A 95 -3.65 14.10 4.11
CA HIS A 95 -4.84 14.87 3.72
C HIS A 95 -4.46 16.33 3.43
N ALA A 96 -3.63 16.94 4.25
CA ALA A 96 -3.17 18.33 4.06
C ALA A 96 -2.40 18.51 2.75
N HIS A 97 -1.81 17.44 2.22
CA HIS A 97 -1.10 17.46 0.93
C HIS A 97 -1.98 17.02 -0.24
N GLY A 98 -3.30 17.07 -0.07
CA GLY A 98 -4.25 16.81 -1.15
C GLY A 98 -4.47 15.34 -1.48
N LYS A 99 -4.01 14.41 -0.63
CA LYS A 99 -4.19 12.99 -0.86
C LYS A 99 -5.46 12.48 -0.16
N ALA A 100 -6.16 11.56 -0.81
CA ALA A 100 -7.23 10.82 -0.14
C ALA A 100 -6.61 9.85 0.87
N VAL A 101 -7.20 9.73 2.05
CA VAL A 101 -6.65 8.90 3.12
C VAL A 101 -7.73 7.98 3.67
N VAL A 102 -7.37 6.71 3.80
CA VAL A 102 -8.17 5.73 4.55
C VAL A 102 -7.28 5.18 5.65
N MET A 103 -7.83 5.03 6.86
CA MET A 103 -7.06 4.56 8.01
C MET A 103 -7.80 3.45 8.72
N ASN A 104 -7.04 2.45 9.20
CA ASN A 104 -7.56 1.32 9.98
C ASN A 104 -8.63 0.52 9.22
N ARG A 105 -8.37 0.28 7.93
CA ARG A 105 -9.25 -0.54 7.09
C ARG A 105 -8.41 -1.51 6.27
N CYS A 106 -8.93 -2.71 6.05
CA CYS A 106 -8.29 -3.67 5.15
C CYS A 106 -8.68 -3.36 3.71
N LEU A 107 -7.70 -3.02 2.88
CA LEU A 107 -7.94 -2.69 1.47
C LEU A 107 -8.64 -3.84 0.75
N PHE A 108 -8.21 -5.08 0.96
CA PHE A 108 -8.84 -6.24 0.34
C PHE A 108 -10.32 -6.37 0.72
N LYS A 109 -10.64 -6.22 2.02
CA LYS A 109 -12.02 -6.31 2.50
C LYS A 109 -12.90 -5.21 1.90
N GLU A 110 -12.38 -3.99 1.80
CA GLU A 110 -13.12 -2.87 1.23
C GLU A 110 -13.34 -3.06 -0.28
N VAL A 111 -12.32 -3.51 -1.01
CA VAL A 111 -12.45 -3.82 -2.44
C VAL A 111 -13.48 -4.93 -2.64
N GLN A 112 -13.42 -5.98 -1.83
CA GLN A 112 -14.37 -7.09 -1.92
C GLN A 112 -15.80 -6.62 -1.66
N ARG A 113 -16.00 -5.76 -0.67
CA ARG A 113 -17.31 -5.19 -0.34
C ARG A 113 -17.87 -4.34 -1.49
N LEU A 114 -17.01 -3.61 -2.20
CA LEU A 114 -17.38 -2.73 -3.29
C LEU A 114 -17.33 -3.42 -4.67
N ARG A 115 -17.17 -4.73 -4.71
CA ARG A 115 -16.93 -5.47 -5.94
C ARG A 115 -18.08 -5.44 -6.95
N GLY A 116 -19.25 -4.96 -6.56
CA GLY A 116 -20.32 -4.66 -7.49
C GLY A 116 -19.97 -3.52 -8.45
N SER A 117 -18.93 -2.75 -8.13
CA SER A 117 -18.40 -1.71 -8.99
C SER A 117 -17.34 -2.34 -9.90
N ILE A 118 -17.55 -2.27 -11.20
CA ILE A 118 -16.64 -2.87 -12.18
C ILE A 118 -15.37 -2.05 -12.24
N VAL A 119 -14.24 -2.66 -11.87
CA VAL A 119 -12.92 -2.10 -12.12
C VAL A 119 -12.50 -2.57 -13.51
N THR A 120 -12.50 -1.65 -14.48
CA THR A 120 -12.24 -1.98 -15.89
C THR A 120 -10.78 -1.84 -16.29
N TYR A 121 -9.90 -1.41 -15.37
CA TYR A 121 -8.47 -1.23 -15.61
C TYR A 121 -7.68 -1.63 -14.37
N PRO A 122 -6.44 -2.09 -14.53
CA PRO A 122 -5.61 -2.45 -13.38
C PRO A 122 -5.23 -1.22 -12.57
N VAL A 123 -5.36 -1.35 -11.26
CA VAL A 123 -4.96 -0.33 -10.30
C VAL A 123 -3.63 -0.77 -9.69
N SER A 124 -2.65 0.12 -9.67
CA SER A 124 -1.35 -0.16 -9.08
C SER A 124 -1.35 0.20 -7.61
N VAL A 125 -0.99 -0.75 -6.77
CA VAL A 125 -0.93 -0.58 -5.32
C VAL A 125 0.50 -0.80 -4.87
N ALA A 126 1.12 0.26 -4.30
CA ALA A 126 2.42 0.14 -3.67
C ALA A 126 2.23 -0.30 -2.23
N GLU A 127 2.78 -1.45 -1.90
CA GLU A 127 2.71 -2.06 -0.58
C GLU A 127 3.92 -1.67 0.25
N GLN A 128 3.67 -0.96 1.33
CA GLN A 128 4.69 -0.55 2.30
C GLN A 128 4.52 -1.20 3.63
#